data_75357ae12ea3b64c4b1eb2e5a6a3802c
#
_entry.id   75357ae12ea3b64c4b1eb2e5a6a3802c
#
_cell.length_a   1.000
_cell.length_b   1.000
_cell.length_c   1.000
_cell.angle_alpha   90.00
_cell.angle_beta   90.00
_cell.angle_gamma   90.00
#
_symmetry.space_group_name_H-M   'P 1'
#
loop_
_entity.id
_entity.type
_entity.pdbx_description
1 polymer ?
#
loop_
_entity_poly.entity_id
_entity_poly.type
_entity_poly.pdbx_seq_one_letter_code
_entity_poly.pdbx_strand_id
1 'polypeptide(L)'
;MASLLGVALSQQTPFQQRVSQAIQSGGPEFQKSMQQDPDQALCSQYRDKLPAELVPAFLERQRKLIKYPADGRLMGDWKKGEELFTNPRKGNCYACHTGDPREAGAGNMGPGLVGYGARGTSEAVVKYTYDKIYNAWASMPCSLMYRAGYHGILSPEDTAHIVAFLLDPASPVNANLKR
;
A
#
# COMPACT_ATOMS: atom_id res chain seq x y z
N MET A 1 -17.58 -5.63 50.64
CA MET A 1 -17.34 -6.86 49.85
C MET A 1 -16.87 -6.40 48.47
N ALA A 2 -15.56 -6.45 48.23
CA ALA A 2 -14.96 -6.06 46.95
C ALA A 2 -14.89 -7.31 46.07
N SER A 3 -15.63 -7.31 44.96
CA SER A 3 -15.62 -8.41 43.98
C SER A 3 -14.41 -8.23 43.09
N LEU A 4 -13.38 -9.04 43.27
CA LEU A 4 -12.22 -9.16 42.38
C LEU A 4 -12.67 -9.91 41.12
N LEU A 5 -12.95 -9.14 40.06
CA LEU A 5 -13.04 -9.69 38.70
C LEU A 5 -11.65 -10.17 38.27
N GLY A 6 -11.40 -11.44 38.42
CA GLY A 6 -10.21 -12.10 37.90
C GLY A 6 -10.23 -12.08 36.38
N VAL A 7 -9.36 -11.27 35.78
CA VAL A 7 -9.04 -11.37 34.37
C VAL A 7 -8.34 -12.71 34.17
N ALA A 8 -9.04 -13.68 33.57
CA ALA A 8 -8.44 -14.95 33.17
C ALA A 8 -7.35 -14.65 32.13
N LEU A 9 -6.09 -14.74 32.53
CA LEU A 9 -4.94 -14.77 31.63
C LEU A 9 -5.08 -16.04 30.77
N SER A 10 -5.54 -15.91 29.55
CA SER A 10 -5.57 -17.02 28.60
C SER A 10 -4.14 -17.54 28.45
N GLN A 11 -3.88 -18.76 28.84
CA GLN A 11 -2.59 -19.40 28.69
C GLN A 11 -2.28 -19.49 27.20
N GLN A 12 -1.15 -18.92 26.77
CA GLN A 12 -0.70 -19.04 25.40
C GLN A 12 -0.44 -20.51 25.06
N THR A 13 -0.88 -20.92 23.86
CA THR A 13 -0.57 -22.26 23.35
C THR A 13 0.95 -22.41 23.14
N PRO A 14 1.50 -23.63 23.10
CA PRO A 14 2.92 -23.85 22.82
C PRO A 14 3.38 -23.24 21.49
N PHE A 15 2.49 -23.15 20.52
CA PHE A 15 2.76 -22.46 19.24
C PHE A 15 2.89 -20.94 19.44
N GLN A 16 1.95 -20.30 20.14
CA GLN A 16 2.00 -18.87 20.45
C GLN A 16 3.25 -18.50 21.26
N GLN A 17 3.65 -19.34 22.19
CA GLN A 17 4.89 -19.14 22.97
C GLN A 17 6.13 -19.14 22.05
N ARG A 18 6.25 -20.11 21.14
CA ARG A 18 7.36 -20.17 20.17
C ARG A 18 7.39 -18.97 19.24
N VAL A 19 6.25 -18.52 18.75
CA VAL A 19 6.15 -17.31 17.91
C VAL A 19 6.61 -16.08 18.69
N SER A 20 6.13 -15.91 19.95
CA SER A 20 6.55 -14.79 20.80
C SER A 20 8.06 -14.80 21.08
N GLN A 21 8.64 -15.97 21.35
CA GLN A 21 10.09 -16.11 21.54
C GLN A 21 10.87 -15.76 20.28
N ALA A 22 10.42 -16.22 19.11
CA ALA A 22 11.06 -15.91 17.83
C ALA A 22 11.02 -14.39 17.54
N ILE A 23 9.90 -13.73 17.82
CA ILE A 23 9.77 -12.28 17.68
C ILE A 23 10.72 -11.55 18.64
N GLN A 24 10.76 -11.97 19.89
CA GLN A 24 11.63 -11.36 20.92
C GLN A 24 13.11 -11.51 20.57
N SER A 25 13.53 -12.65 20.01
CA SER A 25 14.93 -12.90 19.65
C SER A 25 15.42 -12.10 18.45
N GLY A 26 14.50 -11.57 17.61
CA GLY A 26 14.83 -10.84 16.39
C GLY A 26 15.32 -9.39 16.59
N GLY A 27 15.36 -8.91 17.85
CA GLY A 27 15.77 -7.54 18.16
C GLY A 27 14.68 -6.48 17.96
N PRO A 28 14.92 -5.22 18.38
CA PRO A 28 13.89 -4.17 18.45
C PRO A 28 13.24 -3.83 17.11
N GLU A 29 14.03 -3.74 16.03
CA GLU A 29 13.50 -3.40 14.69
C GLU A 29 12.59 -4.52 14.16
N PHE A 30 12.97 -5.77 14.35
CA PHE A 30 12.13 -6.90 13.97
C PHE A 30 10.84 -6.95 14.81
N GLN A 31 10.93 -6.73 16.12
CA GLN A 31 9.77 -6.67 17.01
C GLN A 31 8.79 -5.58 16.54
N LYS A 32 9.30 -4.39 16.20
CA LYS A 32 8.49 -3.30 15.67
C LYS A 32 7.81 -3.66 14.34
N SER A 33 8.52 -4.32 13.44
CA SER A 33 7.97 -4.74 12.14
C SER A 33 6.85 -5.80 12.26
N MET A 34 6.86 -6.57 13.35
CA MET A 34 5.87 -7.61 13.64
C MET A 34 4.64 -7.09 14.41
N GLN A 35 4.65 -5.81 14.82
CA GLN A 35 3.49 -5.20 15.48
C GLN A 35 2.49 -4.68 14.44
N GLN A 36 1.24 -5.09 14.58
CA GLN A 36 0.15 -4.54 13.78
C GLN A 36 -0.25 -3.16 14.30
N ASP A 37 -0.45 -2.21 13.39
CA ASP A 37 -1.17 -0.99 13.76
C ASP A 37 -2.67 -1.30 14.02
N PRO A 38 -3.43 -0.39 14.65
CA PRO A 38 -4.83 -0.65 14.98
C PRO A 38 -5.72 -1.00 13.76
N ASP A 39 -5.44 -0.42 12.60
CA ASP A 39 -6.20 -0.71 11.39
C ASP A 39 -5.77 -2.04 10.74
N GLN A 40 -4.50 -2.46 10.89
CA GLN A 40 -4.06 -3.81 10.54
C GLN A 40 -4.72 -4.86 11.42
N ALA A 41 -4.78 -4.62 12.73
CA ALA A 41 -5.46 -5.50 13.67
C ALA A 41 -6.95 -5.63 13.33
N LEU A 42 -7.59 -4.52 12.96
CA LEU A 42 -8.98 -4.51 12.52
C LEU A 42 -9.19 -5.35 11.26
N CYS A 43 -8.34 -5.19 10.24
CA CYS A 43 -8.38 -6.01 9.02
C CYS A 43 -8.19 -7.50 9.32
N SER A 44 -7.24 -7.84 10.21
CA SER A 44 -7.01 -9.23 10.62
C SER A 44 -8.21 -9.82 11.37
N GLN A 45 -8.85 -9.04 12.25
CA GLN A 45 -10.03 -9.44 13.01
C GLN A 45 -11.19 -9.83 12.08
N TYR A 46 -11.41 -9.06 11.03
CA TYR A 46 -12.50 -9.28 10.08
C TYR A 46 -12.08 -10.05 8.81
N ARG A 47 -10.86 -10.60 8.77
CA ARG A 47 -10.31 -11.33 7.61
C ARG A 47 -10.47 -10.53 6.32
N ASP A 48 -10.06 -9.25 6.36
CA ASP A 48 -10.12 -8.29 5.26
C ASP A 48 -11.53 -7.95 4.74
N LYS A 49 -12.58 -8.37 5.45
CA LYS A 49 -13.99 -8.08 5.12
C LYS A 49 -14.61 -7.20 6.20
N LEU A 50 -14.26 -5.92 6.23
CA LEU A 50 -14.82 -4.98 7.20
C LEU A 50 -16.35 -4.92 7.09
N PRO A 51 -17.08 -4.93 8.23
CA PRO A 51 -18.48 -4.57 8.28
C PRO A 51 -18.75 -3.20 7.66
N ALA A 52 -19.86 -3.07 6.92
CA ALA A 52 -20.19 -1.87 6.15
C ALA A 52 -20.21 -0.60 7.01
N GLU A 53 -20.65 -0.70 8.25
CA GLU A 53 -20.72 0.39 9.22
C GLU A 53 -19.34 0.93 9.65
N LEU A 54 -18.28 0.11 9.56
CA LEU A 54 -16.91 0.51 9.91
C LEU A 54 -16.16 1.16 8.74
N VAL A 55 -16.61 0.92 7.50
CA VAL A 55 -15.91 1.37 6.29
C VAL A 55 -15.74 2.89 6.22
N PRO A 56 -16.77 3.74 6.47
CA PRO A 56 -16.60 5.18 6.34
C PRO A 56 -15.53 5.75 7.27
N ALA A 57 -15.57 5.36 8.54
CA ALA A 57 -14.59 5.81 9.53
C ALA A 57 -13.18 5.29 9.24
N PHE A 58 -13.05 4.06 8.75
CA PHE A 58 -11.79 3.49 8.31
C PHE A 58 -11.18 4.29 7.16
N LEU A 59 -11.95 4.52 6.09
CA LEU A 59 -11.50 5.29 4.92
C LEU A 59 -11.08 6.73 5.31
N GLU A 60 -11.83 7.37 6.19
CA GLU A 60 -11.50 8.71 6.66
C GLU A 60 -10.14 8.74 7.39
N ARG A 61 -9.89 7.79 8.29
CA ARG A 61 -8.59 7.67 8.97
C ARG A 61 -7.47 7.44 7.97
N GLN A 62 -7.65 6.53 7.00
CA GLN A 62 -6.63 6.20 6.02
C GLN A 62 -6.30 7.39 5.09
N ARG A 63 -7.29 8.20 4.70
CA ARG A 63 -7.08 9.41 3.91
C ARG A 63 -6.26 10.46 4.65
N LYS A 64 -6.46 10.62 5.96
CA LYS A 64 -5.69 11.55 6.81
C LYS A 64 -4.20 11.18 6.93
N LEU A 65 -3.84 9.93 6.64
CA LEU A 65 -2.44 9.44 6.68
C LEU A 65 -1.66 9.73 5.40
N ILE A 66 -2.32 10.21 4.33
CA ILE A 66 -1.67 10.54 3.07
C ILE A 66 -0.88 11.84 3.23
N LYS A 67 0.40 11.81 2.87
CA LYS A 67 1.25 12.99 2.76
C LYS A 67 1.47 13.29 1.29
N TYR A 68 1.45 14.56 0.94
CA TYR A 68 1.67 15.04 -0.42
C TYR A 68 3.05 15.69 -0.54
N PRO A 69 3.63 15.80 -1.77
CA PRO A 69 4.85 16.54 -2.00
C PRO A 69 4.73 18.00 -1.52
N ALA A 70 5.83 18.55 -1.00
CA ALA A 70 5.85 19.91 -0.45
C ALA A 70 5.48 20.98 -1.48
N ASP A 71 5.76 20.73 -2.77
CA ASP A 71 5.42 21.63 -3.88
C ASP A 71 4.01 21.40 -4.44
N GLY A 72 3.25 20.47 -3.87
CA GLY A 72 1.89 20.13 -4.27
C GLY A 72 1.76 19.36 -5.59
N ARG A 73 2.87 19.05 -6.28
CA ARG A 73 2.84 18.35 -7.57
C ARG A 73 2.67 16.85 -7.39
N LEU A 74 1.52 16.33 -7.80
CA LEU A 74 1.18 14.91 -7.69
C LEU A 74 1.61 14.08 -8.91
N MET A 75 2.20 14.72 -9.93
CA MET A 75 2.69 14.07 -11.14
C MET A 75 4.11 14.58 -11.43
N GLY A 76 5.09 13.69 -11.30
CA GLY A 76 6.52 14.01 -11.38
C GLY A 76 7.14 13.65 -12.74
N ASP A 77 8.26 12.95 -12.71
CA ASP A 77 9.03 12.49 -13.87
C ASP A 77 8.76 10.99 -14.09
N TRP A 78 8.21 10.63 -15.25
CA TRP A 78 7.86 9.25 -15.56
C TRP A 78 9.07 8.32 -15.66
N LYS A 79 10.27 8.81 -16.05
CA LYS A 79 11.49 7.98 -16.14
C LYS A 79 11.93 7.52 -14.77
N LYS A 80 11.93 8.44 -13.80
CA LYS A 80 12.17 8.10 -12.38
C LYS A 80 11.07 7.18 -11.85
N GLY A 81 9.83 7.41 -12.27
CA GLY A 81 8.70 6.55 -11.92
C GLY A 81 8.87 5.12 -12.41
N GLU A 82 9.38 4.90 -13.61
CA GLU A 82 9.71 3.59 -14.17
C GLU A 82 10.78 2.88 -13.35
N GLU A 83 11.87 3.58 -13.01
CA GLU A 83 12.94 3.04 -12.15
C GLU A 83 12.39 2.61 -10.78
N LEU A 84 11.54 3.43 -10.16
CA LEU A 84 10.92 3.11 -8.86
C LEU A 84 9.93 1.94 -8.97
N PHE A 85 9.15 1.90 -10.06
CA PHE A 85 8.14 0.86 -10.30
C PHE A 85 8.78 -0.53 -10.43
N THR A 86 9.94 -0.61 -11.07
CA THR A 86 10.66 -1.86 -11.35
C THR A 86 11.65 -2.24 -10.25
N ASN A 87 12.06 -1.31 -9.38
CA ASN A 87 13.10 -1.55 -8.39
C ASN A 87 12.62 -2.43 -7.24
N PRO A 88 13.19 -3.65 -7.06
CA PRO A 88 12.76 -4.59 -6.02
C PRO A 88 13.04 -4.11 -4.59
N ARG A 89 13.89 -3.09 -4.42
CA ARG A 89 14.22 -2.49 -3.11
C ARG A 89 13.42 -1.24 -2.81
N LYS A 90 12.56 -0.81 -3.72
CA LYS A 90 11.71 0.39 -3.61
C LYS A 90 10.26 0.06 -3.89
N GLY A 91 9.68 0.56 -4.97
CA GLY A 91 8.28 0.34 -5.31
C GLY A 91 7.94 -1.12 -5.55
N ASN A 92 8.80 -1.83 -6.30
CA ASN A 92 8.62 -3.25 -6.67
C ASN A 92 7.19 -3.58 -7.16
N CYS A 93 6.61 -2.67 -7.93
CA CYS A 93 5.22 -2.79 -8.35
C CYS A 93 5.02 -3.96 -9.32
N TYR A 94 6.06 -4.34 -10.07
CA TYR A 94 6.08 -5.52 -10.92
C TYR A 94 5.84 -6.83 -10.18
N ALA A 95 6.13 -6.90 -8.89
CA ALA A 95 5.83 -8.09 -8.10
C ALA A 95 4.33 -8.47 -8.13
N CYS A 96 3.47 -7.47 -8.37
CA CYS A 96 2.01 -7.66 -8.36
C CYS A 96 1.33 -7.20 -9.65
N HIS A 97 1.93 -6.29 -10.44
CA HIS A 97 1.30 -5.64 -11.58
C HIS A 97 2.10 -5.81 -12.86
N THR A 98 1.42 -6.11 -13.96
CA THR A 98 2.02 -6.02 -15.29
C THR A 98 2.00 -4.56 -15.77
N GLY A 99 3.16 -3.95 -15.97
CA GLY A 99 3.33 -2.61 -16.55
C GLY A 99 3.78 -2.66 -18.00
N ASP A 100 4.48 -3.72 -18.41
CA ASP A 100 4.86 -4.02 -19.80
C ASP A 100 4.45 -5.46 -20.12
N PRO A 101 3.65 -5.71 -21.18
CA PRO A 101 3.23 -7.07 -21.53
C PRO A 101 4.39 -7.97 -21.99
N ARG A 102 5.56 -7.39 -22.30
CA ARG A 102 6.77 -8.14 -22.68
C ARG A 102 7.57 -8.61 -21.45
N GLU A 103 7.26 -8.09 -20.27
CA GLU A 103 7.93 -8.45 -19.02
C GLU A 103 7.38 -9.77 -18.48
N ALA A 104 8.08 -10.87 -18.74
CA ALA A 104 7.67 -12.21 -18.32
C ALA A 104 7.69 -12.42 -16.80
N GLY A 105 8.46 -11.61 -16.07
CA GLY A 105 8.60 -11.69 -14.61
C GLY A 105 7.54 -10.92 -13.82
N ALA A 106 6.62 -10.20 -14.50
CA ALA A 106 5.60 -9.43 -13.83
C ALA A 106 4.55 -10.30 -13.16
N GLY A 107 4.17 -9.93 -11.93
CA GLY A 107 3.08 -10.59 -11.20
C GLY A 107 1.70 -10.25 -11.75
N ASN A 108 0.73 -11.07 -11.39
CA ASN A 108 -0.68 -10.92 -11.80
C ASN A 108 -1.64 -10.86 -10.60
N MET A 109 -1.12 -10.61 -9.40
CA MET A 109 -1.95 -10.47 -8.20
C MET A 109 -2.77 -9.18 -8.22
N GLY A 110 -2.20 -8.10 -8.78
CA GLY A 110 -2.89 -6.85 -9.05
C GLY A 110 -3.38 -6.77 -10.50
N PRO A 111 -4.27 -5.80 -10.81
CA PRO A 111 -4.71 -5.59 -12.19
C PRO A 111 -3.54 -5.15 -13.08
N GLY A 112 -3.58 -5.52 -14.37
CA GLY A 112 -2.64 -5.01 -15.38
C GLY A 112 -2.74 -3.49 -15.48
N LEU A 113 -1.59 -2.83 -15.61
CA LEU A 113 -1.49 -1.36 -15.68
C LEU A 113 -1.10 -0.85 -17.08
N VAL A 114 -0.90 -1.74 -18.04
CA VAL A 114 -0.63 -1.38 -19.44
C VAL A 114 -1.77 -0.50 -19.96
N GLY A 115 -1.44 0.67 -20.49
CA GLY A 115 -2.43 1.63 -20.99
C GLY A 115 -3.20 2.36 -19.89
N TYR A 116 -2.71 2.38 -18.65
CA TYR A 116 -3.38 3.05 -17.53
C TYR A 116 -3.64 4.55 -17.81
N GLY A 117 -2.79 5.20 -18.61
CA GLY A 117 -2.94 6.60 -19.04
C GLY A 117 -4.20 6.89 -19.86
N ALA A 118 -4.92 5.87 -20.35
CA ALA A 118 -6.25 6.05 -20.97
C ALA A 118 -7.27 6.70 -20.03
N ARG A 119 -7.02 6.71 -18.71
CA ARG A 119 -7.84 7.40 -17.71
C ARG A 119 -7.74 8.93 -17.81
N GLY A 120 -6.73 9.43 -18.52
CA GLY A 120 -6.42 10.86 -18.63
C GLY A 120 -5.68 11.39 -17.41
N THR A 121 -5.45 12.72 -17.41
CA THR A 121 -4.66 13.44 -16.41
C THR A 121 -5.47 14.53 -15.70
N SER A 122 -6.79 14.36 -15.59
CA SER A 122 -7.59 15.28 -14.77
C SER A 122 -7.12 15.24 -13.31
N GLU A 123 -7.30 16.33 -12.57
CA GLU A 123 -6.92 16.43 -11.17
C GLU A 123 -7.46 15.27 -10.33
N ALA A 124 -8.70 14.88 -10.56
CA ALA A 124 -9.34 13.77 -9.86
C ALA A 124 -8.65 12.43 -10.13
N VAL A 125 -8.23 12.16 -11.39
CA VAL A 125 -7.53 10.94 -11.78
C VAL A 125 -6.12 10.93 -11.18
N VAL A 126 -5.39 12.02 -11.30
CA VAL A 126 -4.02 12.17 -10.75
C VAL A 126 -4.06 11.97 -9.24
N LYS A 127 -4.96 12.66 -8.55
CA LYS A 127 -5.12 12.54 -7.10
C LYS A 127 -5.50 11.12 -6.66
N TYR A 128 -6.47 10.49 -7.31
CA TYR A 128 -6.86 9.11 -7.04
C TYR A 128 -5.67 8.15 -7.20
N THR A 129 -4.90 8.30 -8.29
CA THR A 129 -3.76 7.45 -8.58
C THR A 129 -2.67 7.62 -7.52
N TYR A 130 -2.40 8.87 -7.11
CA TYR A 130 -1.47 9.20 -6.05
C TYR A 130 -1.89 8.56 -4.72
N ASP A 131 -3.11 8.84 -4.29
CA ASP A 131 -3.67 8.36 -3.02
C ASP A 131 -3.61 6.82 -2.96
N LYS A 132 -3.93 6.15 -4.08
CA LYS A 132 -3.92 4.70 -4.20
C LYS A 132 -2.52 4.09 -4.06
N ILE A 133 -1.51 4.73 -4.62
CA ILE A 133 -0.10 4.27 -4.50
C ILE A 133 0.43 4.57 -3.09
N TYR A 134 0.17 5.78 -2.58
CA TYR A 134 0.66 6.19 -1.28
C TYR A 134 0.05 5.35 -0.15
N ASN A 135 -1.27 5.21 -0.16
CA ASN A 135 -2.02 4.43 0.81
C ASN A 135 -3.26 3.78 0.18
N ALA A 136 -3.10 2.55 -0.30
CA ALA A 136 -4.17 1.82 -0.98
C ALA A 136 -5.45 1.68 -0.14
N TRP A 137 -5.32 1.69 1.18
CA TRP A 137 -6.45 1.57 2.11
C TRP A 137 -7.33 2.81 2.16
N ALA A 138 -6.85 3.96 1.67
CA ALA A 138 -7.64 5.18 1.56
C ALA A 138 -8.80 5.09 0.54
N SER A 139 -8.75 4.09 -0.35
CA SER A 139 -9.79 3.84 -1.35
C SER A 139 -10.40 2.44 -1.28
N MET A 140 -9.67 1.47 -0.70
CA MET A 140 -10.11 0.08 -0.58
C MET A 140 -9.67 -0.45 0.79
N PRO A 141 -10.57 -0.56 1.76
CA PRO A 141 -10.24 -1.08 3.07
C PRO A 141 -9.59 -2.46 2.99
N CYS A 142 -8.55 -2.68 3.78
CA CYS A 142 -7.83 -3.95 3.89
C CYS A 142 -7.29 -4.50 2.56
N SER A 143 -7.02 -3.63 1.59
CA SER A 143 -6.45 -4.03 0.29
C SER A 143 -5.13 -4.79 0.47
N LEU A 144 -4.90 -5.83 -0.33
CA LEU A 144 -3.61 -6.53 -0.40
C LEU A 144 -2.49 -5.65 -0.98
N MET A 145 -2.84 -4.62 -1.76
CA MET A 145 -1.85 -3.63 -2.19
C MET A 145 -1.28 -2.91 -0.98
N TYR A 146 0.04 -3.03 -0.77
CA TYR A 146 0.71 -2.45 0.38
C TYR A 146 0.69 -0.92 0.35
N ARG A 147 0.77 -0.32 1.52
CA ARG A 147 0.69 1.13 1.73
C ARG A 147 2.09 1.74 1.61
N ALA A 148 2.65 1.82 0.39
CA ALA A 148 4.07 2.11 0.15
C ALA A 148 4.54 3.45 0.75
N GLY A 149 3.77 4.51 0.57
CA GLY A 149 4.07 5.82 1.15
C GLY A 149 3.85 5.86 2.66
N TYR A 150 2.78 5.25 3.15
CA TYR A 150 2.49 5.17 4.59
C TYR A 150 3.61 4.48 5.37
N HIS A 151 4.16 3.39 4.84
CA HIS A 151 5.27 2.67 5.46
C HIS A 151 6.66 3.26 5.17
N GLY A 152 6.73 4.39 4.46
CA GLY A 152 8.00 5.08 4.18
C GLY A 152 8.90 4.38 3.16
N ILE A 153 8.37 3.41 2.39
CA ILE A 153 9.09 2.76 1.29
C ILE A 153 9.26 3.73 0.12
N LEU A 154 8.22 4.53 -0.14
CA LEU A 154 8.21 5.62 -1.10
C LEU A 154 8.04 6.95 -0.37
N SER A 155 8.81 7.96 -0.76
CA SER A 155 8.55 9.34 -0.38
C SER A 155 7.29 9.88 -1.09
N PRO A 156 6.76 11.03 -0.69
CA PRO A 156 5.73 11.71 -1.45
C PRO A 156 6.15 12.00 -2.90
N GLU A 157 7.39 12.41 -3.12
CA GLU A 157 7.97 12.70 -4.44
C GLU A 157 8.12 11.41 -5.26
N ASP A 158 8.61 10.31 -4.66
CA ASP A 158 8.70 9.00 -5.32
C ASP A 158 7.31 8.54 -5.80
N THR A 159 6.28 8.75 -4.98
CA THR A 159 4.89 8.43 -5.33
C THR A 159 4.44 9.25 -6.54
N ALA A 160 4.73 10.57 -6.58
CA ALA A 160 4.40 11.42 -7.71
C ALA A 160 5.13 10.99 -9.00
N HIS A 161 6.37 10.51 -8.91
CA HIS A 161 7.10 9.95 -10.06
C HIS A 161 6.41 8.71 -10.62
N ILE A 162 5.93 7.79 -9.77
CA ILE A 162 5.20 6.60 -10.21
C ILE A 162 3.84 6.99 -10.81
N VAL A 163 3.16 8.01 -10.28
CA VAL A 163 1.92 8.56 -10.91
C VAL A 163 2.20 9.00 -12.34
N ALA A 164 3.32 9.73 -12.56
CA ALA A 164 3.71 10.15 -13.90
C ALA A 164 4.02 8.93 -14.80
N PHE A 165 4.71 7.91 -14.31
CA PHE A 165 4.94 6.68 -15.07
C PHE A 165 3.63 6.04 -15.54
N LEU A 166 2.60 6.02 -14.70
CA LEU A 166 1.32 5.41 -15.05
C LEU A 166 0.45 6.28 -15.97
N LEU A 167 0.50 7.60 -15.85
CA LEU A 167 -0.46 8.49 -16.51
C LEU A 167 0.11 9.29 -17.67
N ASP A 168 1.43 9.53 -17.75
CA ASP A 168 2.05 10.33 -18.83
C ASP A 168 1.90 9.60 -20.15
N PRO A 169 1.35 10.26 -21.19
CA PRO A 169 1.24 9.68 -22.54
C PRO A 169 2.58 9.30 -23.16
N ALA A 170 3.69 9.90 -22.72
CA ALA A 170 5.03 9.57 -23.20
C ALA A 170 5.64 8.34 -22.52
N SER A 171 5.06 7.91 -21.42
CA SER A 171 5.54 6.73 -20.67
C SER A 171 5.35 5.43 -21.47
N PRO A 172 6.31 4.49 -21.40
CA PRO A 172 6.24 3.22 -22.10
C PRO A 172 5.03 2.36 -21.71
N VAL A 173 4.53 2.46 -20.47
CA VAL A 173 3.30 1.76 -20.05
C VAL A 173 2.10 2.16 -20.90
N ASN A 174 2.11 3.34 -21.53
CA ASN A 174 1.07 3.91 -22.37
C ASN A 174 1.37 3.85 -23.88
N ALA A 175 2.44 3.16 -24.30
CA ALA A 175 2.85 3.11 -25.71
C ALA A 175 1.74 2.60 -26.66
N ASN A 176 0.87 1.71 -26.19
CA ASN A 176 -0.23 1.15 -26.96
C ASN A 176 -1.41 2.11 -27.15
N LEU A 177 -1.47 3.23 -26.43
CA LEU A 177 -2.52 4.26 -26.58
C LEU A 177 -2.28 5.20 -27.77
N LYS A 178 -1.11 5.10 -28.40
CA LYS A 178 -0.72 5.95 -29.55
C LYS A 178 -1.07 5.35 -30.92
N ARG A 179 -1.87 4.28 -30.95
CA ARG A 179 -2.30 3.62 -32.20
C ARG A 179 -3.73 3.95 -32.54
#